data_c12f11522e63fff8834d1735e1b25c99
#
_entry.id   c12f11522e63fff8834d1735e1b25c99
#
_cell.length_a   1.000
_cell.length_b   1.000
_cell.length_c   1.000
_cell.angle_alpha   90.00
_cell.angle_beta   90.00
_cell.angle_gamma   90.00
#
_symmetry.space_group_name_H-M   'P 1'
#
loop_
_entity.id
_entity.type
_entity.pdbx_description
1 polymer ?
#
loop_
_entity_poly.entity_id
_entity_poly.type
_entity_poly.pdbx_seq_one_letter_code
_entity_poly.pdbx_strand_id
1 'polypeptide(L)' 'MDFEQVRNIIAESLGCDVEQVTLEAALVDDLGADSLASVELAMALEEATGVSIDDDSLAQMKVVGDIMNYLKDHRN' A
#
# COMPACT_ATOMS: atom_id res chain seq x y z
N MET A 1 -0.75 10.86 -7.65
CA MET A 1 -1.48 9.58 -7.68
C MET A 1 -2.66 9.65 -6.72
N ASP A 2 -3.83 9.27 -7.16
CA ASP A 2 -5.00 9.33 -6.30
C ASP A 2 -5.24 8.01 -5.57
N PHE A 3 -6.20 8.02 -4.66
CA PHE A 3 -6.53 6.85 -3.86
C PHE A 3 -6.98 5.67 -4.72
N GLU A 4 -7.73 5.94 -5.78
CA GLU A 4 -8.26 4.88 -6.64
C GLU A 4 -7.14 4.06 -7.28
N GLN A 5 -6.09 4.74 -7.74
CA GLN A 5 -4.94 4.06 -8.33
C GLN A 5 -4.20 3.24 -7.29
N VAL A 6 -3.99 3.79 -6.10
CA VAL A 6 -3.34 3.07 -5.01
C VAL A 6 -4.18 1.86 -4.59
N ARG A 7 -5.48 2.05 -4.49
CA ARG A 7 -6.40 0.97 -4.14
C ARG A 7 -6.31 -0.19 -5.12
N ASN A 8 -6.29 0.11 -6.41
CA ASN A 8 -6.18 -0.93 -7.43
C ASN A 8 -4.87 -1.68 -7.34
N ILE A 9 -3.77 -0.97 -7.07
CA ILE A 9 -2.46 -1.59 -6.91
C ILE A 9 -2.46 -2.52 -5.70
N ILE A 10 -3.03 -2.07 -4.59
CA ILE A 10 -3.10 -2.88 -3.37
C ILE A 10 -3.94 -4.13 -3.60
N ALA A 11 -5.11 -3.98 -4.20
CA ALA A 11 -6.00 -5.11 -4.46
C ALA A 11 -5.32 -6.14 -5.36
N GLU A 12 -4.64 -5.69 -6.38
CA GLU A 12 -3.94 -6.56 -7.31
C GLU A 12 -2.75 -7.26 -6.64
N SER A 13 -1.97 -6.53 -5.86
CA SER A 13 -0.79 -7.09 -5.19
C SER A 13 -1.15 -8.09 -4.10
N LEU A 14 -2.24 -7.85 -3.38
CA LEU A 14 -2.66 -8.71 -2.28
C LEU A 14 -3.70 -9.74 -2.68
N GLY A 15 -4.21 -9.66 -3.90
CA GLY A 15 -5.21 -10.62 -4.39
C GLY A 15 -6.56 -10.48 -3.72
N CYS A 16 -6.94 -9.27 -3.31
CA CYS A 16 -8.23 -9.02 -2.70
C CYS A 16 -9.09 -8.13 -3.60
N ASP A 17 -10.36 -7.97 -3.23
CA ASP A 17 -11.28 -7.11 -3.97
C ASP A 17 -11.00 -5.64 -3.66
N VAL A 18 -11.15 -4.78 -4.67
CA VAL A 18 -10.95 -3.35 -4.48
C VAL A 18 -11.88 -2.77 -3.42
N GLU A 19 -13.05 -3.38 -3.26
CA GLU A 19 -14.03 -2.94 -2.27
C GLU A 19 -13.55 -3.16 -0.83
N GLN A 20 -12.63 -4.10 -0.63
CA GLN A 20 -12.04 -4.35 0.69
C GLN A 20 -10.95 -3.34 1.03
N VAL A 21 -10.43 -2.64 0.03
CA VAL A 21 -9.33 -1.70 0.22
C VAL A 21 -9.89 -0.32 0.55
N THR A 22 -10.02 -0.04 1.83
CA THR A 22 -10.46 1.26 2.32
C THR A 22 -9.31 1.92 3.09
N LEU A 23 -9.43 3.21 3.35
CA LEU A 23 -8.38 3.91 4.09
C LEU A 23 -8.16 3.34 5.49
N GLU A 24 -9.18 2.75 6.06
CA GLU A 24 -9.14 2.19 7.41
C GLU A 24 -8.77 0.71 7.44
N ALA A 25 -8.70 0.07 6.28
CA ALA A 25 -8.40 -1.36 6.20
C ALA A 25 -6.99 -1.63 6.67
N ALA A 26 -6.85 -2.57 7.59
CA ALA A 26 -5.53 -2.99 8.07
C ALA A 26 -4.91 -3.92 7.03
N LEU A 27 -3.66 -3.64 6.66
CA LEU A 27 -2.99 -4.40 5.62
C LEU A 27 -2.85 -5.88 5.99
N VAL A 28 -2.47 -6.16 7.22
CA VAL A 28 -2.29 -7.53 7.68
C VAL A 28 -3.61 -8.16 8.11
N ASP A 29 -4.36 -7.48 8.97
CA ASP A 29 -5.56 -8.05 9.57
C ASP A 29 -6.74 -8.14 8.63
N ASP A 30 -6.93 -7.13 7.79
CA ASP A 30 -8.08 -7.08 6.89
C ASP A 30 -7.76 -7.58 5.50
N LEU A 31 -6.57 -7.31 5.00
CA LEU A 31 -6.18 -7.64 3.63
C LEU A 31 -5.25 -8.83 3.53
N GLY A 32 -4.79 -9.34 4.66
CA GLY A 32 -3.98 -10.55 4.70
C GLY A 32 -2.56 -10.40 4.19
N ALA A 33 -2.00 -9.20 4.25
CA ALA A 33 -0.64 -8.95 3.79
C ALA A 33 0.36 -9.57 4.76
N ASP A 34 1.14 -10.55 4.27
CA ASP A 34 2.26 -11.07 5.05
C ASP A 34 3.54 -10.33 4.64
N SER A 35 4.69 -10.79 5.15
CA SER A 35 5.96 -10.12 4.86
C SER A 35 6.26 -10.07 3.37
N LEU A 36 6.03 -11.18 2.67
CA LEU A 36 6.30 -11.25 1.23
C LEU A 36 5.34 -10.37 0.45
N ALA A 37 4.06 -10.44 0.76
CA ALA A 37 3.05 -9.63 0.07
C ALA A 37 3.29 -8.15 0.30
N SER A 38 3.73 -7.77 1.51
CA SER A 38 4.05 -6.37 1.81
C SER A 38 5.21 -5.86 0.98
N VAL A 39 6.25 -6.68 0.79
CA VAL A 39 7.40 -6.31 -0.05
C VAL A 39 6.96 -6.16 -1.50
N GLU A 40 6.15 -7.08 -2.00
CA GLU A 40 5.65 -7.01 -3.37
C GLU A 40 4.80 -5.77 -3.59
N LEU A 41 3.97 -5.43 -2.59
CA LEU A 41 3.15 -4.23 -2.65
C LEU A 41 4.02 -2.97 -2.70
N ALA A 42 5.05 -2.91 -1.85
CA ALA A 42 5.97 -1.78 -1.84
C ALA A 42 6.64 -1.60 -3.20
N MET A 43 7.09 -2.70 -3.80
CA MET A 43 7.72 -2.66 -5.12
C MET A 43 6.76 -2.15 -6.19
N ALA A 44 5.53 -2.62 -6.16
CA ALA A 44 4.52 -2.19 -7.12
C ALA A 44 4.22 -0.69 -6.97
N LEU A 45 4.14 -0.21 -5.74
CA LEU A 45 3.91 1.20 -5.47
C LEU A 45 5.09 2.06 -5.90
N GLU A 46 6.31 1.58 -5.68
CA GLU A 46 7.51 2.30 -6.12
C GLU A 46 7.54 2.44 -7.64
N GLU A 47 7.20 1.38 -8.35
CA GLU A 47 7.15 1.43 -9.81
C GLU A 47 6.09 2.39 -10.32
N ALA A 48 4.94 2.41 -9.67
CA ALA A 48 3.82 3.22 -10.12
C ALA A 48 3.98 4.70 -9.78
N THR A 49 4.61 5.00 -8.64
CA THR A 49 4.70 6.38 -8.14
C THR A 49 6.08 7.00 -8.26
N GLY A 50 7.10 6.18 -8.38
CA GLY A 50 8.49 6.66 -8.34
C GLY A 50 8.97 7.02 -6.94
N VAL A 51 8.17 6.75 -5.93
CA VAL A 51 8.52 7.03 -4.52
C VAL A 51 9.15 5.78 -3.92
N SER A 52 10.34 5.92 -3.33
CA SER A 52 11.01 4.81 -2.65
C SER A 52 10.36 4.56 -1.29
N ILE A 53 10.07 3.29 -1.02
CA ILE A 53 9.50 2.89 0.27
C ILE A 53 10.49 1.92 0.91
N ASP A 54 11.12 2.34 2.00
CA ASP A 54 12.07 1.48 2.69
C ASP A 54 11.36 0.52 3.66
N ASP A 55 12.09 -0.47 4.13
CA ASP A 55 11.52 -1.50 5.00
C ASP A 55 11.02 -0.93 6.32
N ASP A 56 11.74 0.04 6.87
CA ASP A 56 11.34 0.67 8.13
C ASP A 56 10.02 1.43 7.97
N SER A 57 9.88 2.17 6.89
CA SER A 57 8.64 2.90 6.61
C SER A 57 7.49 1.93 6.38
N LEU A 58 7.75 0.87 5.63
CA LEU A 58 6.73 -0.15 5.34
C LEU A 58 6.25 -0.82 6.63
N ALA A 59 7.16 -1.10 7.55
CA ALA A 59 6.82 -1.73 8.82
C ALA A 59 5.91 -0.85 9.69
N GLN A 60 5.94 0.45 9.48
CA GLN A 60 5.11 1.40 10.23
C GLN A 60 3.73 1.60 9.58
N MET A 61 3.55 1.13 8.37
CA MET A 61 2.29 1.26 7.65
C MET A 61 1.36 0.12 8.04
N LYS A 62 0.36 0.44 8.83
CA LYS A 62 -0.57 -0.57 9.34
C LYS A 62 -1.89 -0.60 8.59
N VAL A 63 -2.33 0.55 8.09
CA VAL A 63 -3.58 0.65 7.33
C VAL A 63 -3.28 1.31 5.98
N VAL A 64 -4.25 1.20 5.07
CA VAL A 64 -4.12 1.79 3.73
C VAL A 64 -3.88 3.30 3.79
N GLY A 65 -4.52 3.97 4.74
CA GLY A 65 -4.34 5.40 4.92
C GLY A 65 -2.90 5.81 5.20
N ASP A 66 -2.15 4.95 5.90
CA ASP A 66 -0.74 5.19 6.17
C ASP A 66 0.07 5.22 4.87
N ILE A 67 -0.28 4.33 3.94
CA ILE A 67 0.37 4.31 2.62
C ILE A 67 0.08 5.60 1.88
N MET A 68 -1.18 6.04 1.89
CA MET A 68 -1.58 7.27 1.22
C MET A 68 -0.84 8.48 1.80
N ASN A 69 -0.73 8.55 3.11
CA ASN A 69 -0.02 9.64 3.77
C ASN A 69 1.46 9.63 3.42
N TYR A 70 2.08 8.45 3.39
CA TYR A 70 3.49 8.33 3.03
C TYR A 70 3.73 8.82 1.60
N LEU A 71 2.89 8.37 0.67
CA LEU A 71 3.04 8.76 -0.73
C LEU A 71 2.82 10.26 -0.91
N LYS A 72 1.87 10.82 -0.20
CA LYS A 72 1.59 12.25 -0.26
C LYS A 72 2.78 13.08 0.24
N ASP A 73 3.40 12.62 1.33
CA ASP A 73 4.51 13.35 1.94
C ASP A 73 5.81 13.23 1.15
N HIS A 74 6.00 12.17 0.39
CA HIS A 74 7.26 11.88 -0.29
C HIS A 74 7.23 12.11 -1.81
N ARG A 75 6.08 12.44 -2.35
CA ARG A 75 6.05 12.71 -3.78
C ARG A 75 6.36 14.19 -4.05
N ASN A 76 6.95 14.44 -5.20
CA ASN A 76 7.28 15.79 -5.63
C ASN A 76 6.12 16.46 -6.36
#